data_9899e507b4df7455cd674d665712c1cc
#
_entry.id   9899e507b4df7455cd674d665712c1cc
#
_cell.length_a   1.000
_cell.length_b   1.000
_cell.length_c   1.000
_cell.angle_alpha   90.00
_cell.angle_beta   90.00
_cell.angle_gamma   90.00
#
_symmetry.space_group_name_H-M   'P 1'
#
loop_
_entity.id
_entity.type
_entity.pdbx_description
1 polymer ?
#
loop_
_entity_poly.entity_id
_entity_poly.type
_entity_poly.pdbx_seq_one_letter_code
_entity_poly.pdbx_strand_id
1 'polypeptide(L)'
;MATALGASGCGSSSKPLTRAELTAKANAICKTVTAKISSKSISTEQQVSRVAGELAAFEQTALTSLSKLVPPAELETDWKVFVSGAQTLAENTAKLGEYARSKNLKAAKALILSSEATQKQMVVIAKRDGLTACEQVA
;
A
#
# COMPACT_ATOMS: atom_id res chain seq x y z
N MET A 1 55.43 -4.59 -10.18
CA MET A 1 54.45 -4.44 -9.05
C MET A 1 53.18 -3.85 -9.64
N ALA A 2 52.16 -4.67 -9.86
CA ALA A 2 50.86 -4.23 -10.38
C ALA A 2 49.80 -4.48 -9.30
N THR A 3 49.28 -3.39 -8.74
CA THR A 3 48.22 -3.41 -7.71
C THR A 3 46.88 -3.45 -8.41
N ALA A 4 46.19 -4.57 -8.36
CA ALA A 4 44.79 -4.68 -8.81
C ALA A 4 43.86 -4.05 -7.77
N LEU A 5 43.23 -2.94 -8.11
CA LEU A 5 42.11 -2.37 -7.35
C LEU A 5 40.86 -3.20 -7.66
N GLY A 6 40.44 -4.03 -6.72
CA GLY A 6 39.15 -4.70 -6.75
C GLY A 6 38.01 -3.70 -6.53
N ALA A 7 37.23 -3.47 -7.57
CA ALA A 7 35.98 -2.72 -7.45
C ALA A 7 34.95 -3.63 -6.75
N SER A 8 34.76 -3.40 -5.44
CA SER A 8 33.65 -3.99 -4.69
C SER A 8 32.35 -3.31 -5.10
N GLY A 9 31.67 -3.86 -6.08
CA GLY A 9 30.31 -3.47 -6.44
C GLY A 9 29.36 -3.81 -5.29
N CYS A 10 28.96 -2.83 -4.48
CA CYS A 10 27.87 -2.95 -3.53
C CYS A 10 26.54 -2.97 -4.31
N GLY A 11 26.22 -4.09 -4.92
CA GLY A 11 24.87 -4.42 -5.33
C GLY A 11 24.10 -4.88 -4.09
N SER A 12 23.32 -4.00 -3.47
CA SER A 12 22.37 -4.38 -2.42
C SER A 12 21.20 -5.13 -3.07
N SER A 13 21.43 -6.36 -3.52
CA SER A 13 20.34 -7.28 -3.84
C SER A 13 19.78 -7.77 -2.50
N SER A 14 18.65 -7.17 -2.10
CA SER A 14 17.92 -7.62 -0.92
C SER A 14 17.56 -9.09 -1.11
N LYS A 15 18.06 -9.94 -0.21
CA LYS A 15 17.74 -11.38 -0.23
C LYS A 15 16.22 -11.56 -0.12
N PRO A 16 15.60 -12.47 -0.89
CA PRO A 16 14.20 -12.80 -0.72
C PRO A 16 13.89 -13.20 0.72
N LEU A 17 12.78 -12.69 1.24
CA LEU A 17 12.26 -13.04 2.55
C LEU A 17 11.66 -14.45 2.51
N THR A 18 11.61 -15.10 3.65
CA THR A 18 10.73 -16.26 3.82
C THR A 18 9.27 -15.81 3.83
N ARG A 19 8.33 -16.72 3.60
CA ARG A 19 6.89 -16.43 3.72
C ARG A 19 6.55 -15.84 5.09
N ALA A 20 7.08 -16.40 6.18
CA ALA A 20 6.83 -15.93 7.53
C ALA A 20 7.35 -14.49 7.76
N GLU A 21 8.55 -14.18 7.27
CA GLU A 21 9.12 -12.83 7.38
C GLU A 21 8.34 -11.81 6.55
N LEU A 22 7.95 -12.17 5.32
CA LEU A 22 7.12 -11.31 4.48
C LEU A 22 5.79 -11.01 5.16
N THR A 23 5.10 -12.05 5.64
CA THR A 23 3.81 -11.95 6.33
C THR A 23 3.93 -11.07 7.58
N ALA A 24 4.94 -11.28 8.42
CA ALA A 24 5.15 -10.50 9.63
C ALA A 24 5.38 -9.01 9.33
N LYS A 25 6.26 -8.72 8.36
CA LYS A 25 6.60 -7.33 7.97
C LYS A 25 5.42 -6.62 7.29
N ALA A 26 4.74 -7.28 6.36
CA ALA A 26 3.58 -6.72 5.69
C ALA A 26 2.42 -6.44 6.67
N ASN A 27 2.11 -7.39 7.55
CA ASN A 27 1.10 -7.19 8.59
C ASN A 27 1.44 -6.04 9.54
N ALA A 28 2.71 -5.85 9.91
CA ALA A 28 3.13 -4.72 10.74
C ALA A 28 2.88 -3.38 10.03
N ILE A 29 3.19 -3.29 8.73
CA ILE A 29 2.92 -2.08 7.92
C ILE A 29 1.40 -1.84 7.84
N CYS A 30 0.61 -2.85 7.49
CA CYS A 30 -0.85 -2.72 7.37
C CYS A 30 -1.53 -2.33 8.69
N LYS A 31 -1.07 -2.85 9.84
CA LYS A 31 -1.56 -2.43 11.16
C LYS A 31 -1.40 -0.93 11.40
N THR A 32 -0.28 -0.34 10.97
CA THR A 32 -0.07 1.10 11.12
C THR A 32 -1.03 1.90 10.23
N VAL A 33 -1.34 1.41 9.02
CA VAL A 33 -2.34 2.03 8.13
C VAL A 33 -3.73 1.96 8.74
N THR A 34 -4.16 0.78 9.19
CA THR A 34 -5.47 0.60 9.85
C THR A 34 -5.61 1.53 11.06
N ALA A 35 -4.60 1.60 11.92
CA ALA A 35 -4.62 2.47 13.09
C ALA A 35 -4.74 3.96 12.69
N LYS A 36 -4.06 4.38 11.63
CA LYS A 36 -4.15 5.74 11.11
C LYS A 36 -5.54 6.06 10.58
N ILE A 37 -6.13 5.17 9.79
CA ILE A 37 -7.49 5.32 9.26
C ILE A 37 -8.50 5.41 10.42
N SER A 38 -8.44 4.47 11.36
CA SER A 38 -9.36 4.40 12.51
C SER A 38 -9.26 5.60 13.45
N SER A 39 -8.13 6.31 13.46
CA SER A 39 -7.94 7.53 14.27
C SER A 39 -8.59 8.77 13.68
N LYS A 40 -9.14 8.69 12.47
CA LYS A 40 -9.74 9.84 11.78
C LYS A 40 -11.25 9.86 11.91
N SER A 41 -11.77 10.99 12.39
CA SER A 41 -13.21 11.28 12.39
C SER A 41 -13.52 12.27 11.27
N ILE A 42 -14.55 11.98 10.50
CA ILE A 42 -15.00 12.82 9.39
C ILE A 42 -16.47 13.16 9.63
N SER A 43 -16.77 14.46 9.76
CA SER A 43 -18.13 14.98 9.95
C SER A 43 -18.49 16.09 8.96
N THR A 44 -17.53 16.60 8.19
CA THR A 44 -17.77 17.65 7.18
C THR A 44 -17.02 17.38 5.89
N GLU A 45 -17.49 17.93 4.77
CA GLU A 45 -16.83 17.80 3.45
C GLU A 45 -15.39 18.37 3.47
N GLN A 46 -15.15 19.47 4.18
CA GLN A 46 -13.80 20.03 4.31
C GLN A 46 -12.86 19.08 5.05
N GLN A 47 -13.37 18.37 6.04
CA GLN A 47 -12.58 17.32 6.72
C GLN A 47 -12.28 16.15 5.80
N VAL A 48 -13.20 15.75 4.90
CA VAL A 48 -12.93 14.71 3.90
C VAL A 48 -11.70 15.05 3.08
N SER A 49 -11.64 16.26 2.49
CA SER A 49 -10.51 16.68 1.66
C SER A 49 -9.19 16.67 2.42
N ARG A 50 -9.17 17.21 3.65
CA ARG A 50 -7.96 17.26 4.47
C ARG A 50 -7.52 15.86 4.90
N VAL A 51 -8.45 15.05 5.40
CA VAL A 51 -8.15 13.69 5.88
C VAL A 51 -7.71 12.80 4.73
N ALA A 52 -8.34 12.88 3.56
CA ALA A 52 -7.92 12.13 2.39
C ALA A 52 -6.49 12.47 1.96
N GLY A 53 -6.10 13.75 1.99
CA GLY A 53 -4.73 14.16 1.71
C GLY A 53 -3.71 13.61 2.71
N GLU A 54 -4.04 13.65 4.01
CA GLU A 54 -3.19 13.08 5.07
C GLU A 54 -3.06 11.55 4.94
N LEU A 55 -4.17 10.86 4.64
CA LEU A 55 -4.18 9.41 4.44
C LEU A 55 -3.39 9.02 3.20
N ALA A 56 -3.59 9.71 2.07
CA ALA A 56 -2.85 9.42 0.84
C ALA A 56 -1.34 9.54 1.03
N ALA A 57 -0.85 10.55 1.74
CA ALA A 57 0.57 10.71 2.06
C ALA A 57 1.08 9.57 2.95
N PHE A 58 0.26 9.11 3.90
CA PHE A 58 0.61 8.00 4.78
C PHE A 58 0.59 6.66 4.03
N GLU A 59 -0.42 6.42 3.19
CA GLU A 59 -0.52 5.23 2.34
C GLU A 59 0.66 5.15 1.37
N GLN A 60 1.11 6.29 0.82
CA GLN A 60 2.32 6.34 -0.04
C GLN A 60 3.58 5.93 0.72
N THR A 61 3.70 6.31 2.00
CA THR A 61 4.81 5.90 2.87
C THR A 61 4.77 4.39 3.14
N ALA A 62 3.58 3.86 3.44
CA ALA A 62 3.37 2.43 3.64
C ALA A 62 3.67 1.63 2.35
N LEU A 63 3.19 2.12 1.20
CA LEU A 63 3.48 1.53 -0.11
C LEU A 63 4.98 1.48 -0.40
N THR A 64 5.71 2.55 -0.11
CA THR A 64 7.17 2.58 -0.24
C THR A 64 7.83 1.50 0.64
N SER A 65 7.29 1.26 1.82
CA SER A 65 7.78 0.22 2.73
C SER A 65 7.44 -1.18 2.23
N LEU A 66 6.22 -1.41 1.73
CA LEU A 66 5.81 -2.68 1.12
C LEU A 66 6.64 -3.02 -0.12
N SER A 67 6.89 -2.03 -0.99
CA SER A 67 7.64 -2.22 -2.23
C SER A 67 9.11 -2.62 -2.02
N LYS A 68 9.66 -2.38 -0.84
CA LYS A 68 11.02 -2.79 -0.46
C LYS A 68 11.10 -4.25 0.01
N LEU A 69 9.96 -4.87 0.29
CA LEU A 69 9.93 -6.27 0.70
C LEU A 69 10.09 -7.15 -0.53
N VAL A 70 11.10 -8.00 -0.53
CA VAL A 70 11.34 -8.95 -1.61
C VAL A 70 10.64 -10.27 -1.23
N PRO A 71 9.56 -10.64 -1.94
CA PRO A 71 8.81 -11.85 -1.62
C PRO A 71 9.62 -13.12 -1.98
N PRO A 72 9.29 -14.26 -1.37
CA PRO A 72 9.77 -15.55 -1.87
C PRO A 72 9.14 -15.86 -3.23
N ALA A 73 9.80 -16.69 -4.02
CA ALA A 73 9.42 -16.95 -5.42
C ALA A 73 7.97 -17.40 -5.60
N GLU A 74 7.45 -18.23 -4.68
CA GLU A 74 6.09 -18.74 -4.70
C GLU A 74 5.01 -17.67 -4.45
N LEU A 75 5.37 -16.51 -3.89
CA LEU A 75 4.45 -15.40 -3.62
C LEU A 75 4.67 -14.20 -4.55
N GLU A 76 5.66 -14.25 -5.45
CA GLU A 76 6.07 -13.09 -6.24
C GLU A 76 4.94 -12.50 -7.07
N THR A 77 4.17 -13.35 -7.75
CA THR A 77 3.05 -12.90 -8.59
C THR A 77 1.96 -12.23 -7.78
N ASP A 78 1.54 -12.85 -6.68
CA ASP A 78 0.50 -12.32 -5.80
C ASP A 78 0.96 -11.04 -5.11
N TRP A 79 2.21 -11.00 -4.68
CA TRP A 79 2.80 -9.83 -4.06
C TRP A 79 2.83 -8.63 -5.02
N LYS A 80 3.20 -8.83 -6.29
CA LYS A 80 3.15 -7.77 -7.31
C LYS A 80 1.74 -7.23 -7.49
N VAL A 81 0.75 -8.10 -7.58
CA VAL A 81 -0.66 -7.70 -7.70
C VAL A 81 -1.13 -6.94 -6.45
N PHE A 82 -0.76 -7.43 -5.25
CA PHE A 82 -1.09 -6.78 -3.99
C PHE A 82 -0.50 -5.37 -3.89
N VAL A 83 0.80 -5.21 -4.16
CA VAL A 83 1.49 -3.90 -4.12
C VAL A 83 0.94 -2.94 -5.18
N SER A 84 0.65 -3.43 -6.38
CA SER A 84 0.00 -2.61 -7.44
C SER A 84 -1.40 -2.17 -7.04
N GLY A 85 -2.17 -3.03 -6.39
CA GLY A 85 -3.48 -2.68 -5.84
C GLY A 85 -3.37 -1.61 -4.76
N ALA A 86 -2.41 -1.74 -3.84
CA ALA A 86 -2.15 -0.74 -2.80
C ALA A 86 -1.78 0.63 -3.41
N GLN A 87 -0.98 0.65 -4.48
CA GLN A 87 -0.67 1.87 -5.21
C GLN A 87 -1.93 2.52 -5.79
N THR A 88 -2.76 1.73 -6.48
CA THR A 88 -4.02 2.22 -7.04
C THR A 88 -4.93 2.82 -5.98
N LEU A 89 -5.05 2.18 -4.81
CA LEU A 89 -5.88 2.69 -3.72
C LEU A 89 -5.32 3.99 -3.13
N ALA A 90 -4.00 4.10 -2.93
CA ALA A 90 -3.37 5.34 -2.45
C ALA A 90 -3.60 6.51 -3.43
N GLU A 91 -3.47 6.27 -4.74
CA GLU A 91 -3.77 7.26 -5.78
C GLU A 91 -5.25 7.66 -5.76
N ASN A 92 -6.16 6.71 -5.57
CA ASN A 92 -7.59 6.95 -5.48
C ASN A 92 -7.96 7.74 -4.22
N THR A 93 -7.30 7.50 -3.09
CA THR A 93 -7.46 8.28 -1.87
C THR A 93 -7.08 9.75 -2.11
N ALA A 94 -5.97 10.01 -2.80
CA ALA A 94 -5.57 11.37 -3.17
C ALA A 94 -6.62 12.05 -4.07
N LYS A 95 -7.08 11.38 -5.12
CA LYS A 95 -8.12 11.88 -6.04
C LYS A 95 -9.45 12.13 -5.33
N LEU A 96 -9.81 11.29 -4.36
CA LEU A 96 -11.02 11.48 -3.54
C LEU A 96 -10.96 12.81 -2.77
N GLY A 97 -9.79 13.14 -2.22
CA GLY A 97 -9.56 14.44 -1.57
C GLY A 97 -9.71 15.63 -2.53
N GLU A 98 -9.26 15.49 -3.78
CA GLU A 98 -9.42 16.52 -4.82
C GLU A 98 -10.90 16.69 -5.22
N TYR A 99 -11.62 15.59 -5.41
CA TYR A 99 -13.05 15.63 -5.74
C TYR A 99 -13.90 16.20 -4.60
N ALA A 100 -13.56 15.90 -3.34
CA ALA A 100 -14.21 16.51 -2.20
C ALA A 100 -13.98 18.04 -2.17
N ARG A 101 -12.75 18.49 -2.44
CA ARG A 101 -12.40 19.92 -2.49
C ARG A 101 -13.15 20.67 -3.60
N SER A 102 -13.29 20.04 -4.77
CA SER A 102 -14.00 20.60 -5.92
C SER A 102 -15.52 20.37 -5.89
N LYS A 103 -16.03 19.72 -4.83
CA LYS A 103 -17.45 19.32 -4.68
C LYS A 103 -17.96 18.44 -5.83
N ASN A 104 -17.08 17.69 -6.47
CA ASN A 104 -17.42 16.78 -7.56
C ASN A 104 -17.86 15.42 -7.00
N LEU A 105 -19.04 15.40 -6.40
CA LEU A 105 -19.60 14.19 -5.77
C LEU A 105 -19.83 13.05 -6.76
N LYS A 106 -20.15 13.37 -8.01
CA LYS A 106 -20.34 12.34 -9.06
C LYS A 106 -19.05 11.59 -9.33
N ALA A 107 -17.94 12.31 -9.50
CA ALA A 107 -16.61 11.70 -9.72
C ALA A 107 -16.13 10.95 -8.47
N ALA A 108 -16.36 11.50 -7.27
CA ALA A 108 -16.02 10.84 -6.03
C ALA A 108 -16.74 9.49 -5.88
N LYS A 109 -18.06 9.45 -6.15
CA LYS A 109 -18.85 8.21 -6.12
C LYS A 109 -18.36 7.19 -7.15
N ALA A 110 -18.11 7.61 -8.39
CA ALA A 110 -17.59 6.73 -9.43
C ALA A 110 -16.23 6.13 -9.05
N LEU A 111 -15.35 6.93 -8.44
CA LEU A 111 -14.04 6.48 -7.98
C LEU A 111 -14.15 5.45 -6.87
N ILE A 112 -15.02 5.65 -5.88
CA ILE A 112 -15.27 4.68 -4.81
C ILE A 112 -15.72 3.34 -5.39
N LEU A 113 -16.72 3.36 -6.28
CA LEU A 113 -17.23 2.14 -6.92
C LEU A 113 -16.16 1.41 -7.74
N SER A 114 -15.31 2.15 -8.47
CA SER A 114 -14.23 1.54 -9.24
C SER A 114 -13.12 0.95 -8.37
N SER A 115 -12.95 1.45 -7.15
CA SER A 115 -11.96 0.93 -6.20
C SER A 115 -12.36 -0.41 -5.59
N GLU A 116 -13.65 -0.73 -5.54
CA GLU A 116 -14.14 -1.97 -4.92
C GLU A 116 -13.57 -3.25 -5.54
N ALA A 117 -13.37 -3.27 -6.85
CA ALA A 117 -12.79 -4.43 -7.54
C ALA A 117 -11.34 -4.67 -7.09
N THR A 118 -10.55 -3.59 -7.00
CA THR A 118 -9.16 -3.65 -6.52
C THR A 118 -9.12 -4.11 -5.06
N GLN A 119 -9.97 -3.54 -4.20
CA GLN A 119 -10.06 -3.95 -2.80
C GLN A 119 -10.39 -5.44 -2.65
N LYS A 120 -11.42 -5.92 -3.36
CA LYS A 120 -11.80 -7.35 -3.33
C LYS A 120 -10.65 -8.26 -3.74
N GLN A 121 -9.92 -7.89 -4.79
CA GLN A 121 -8.75 -8.67 -5.25
C GLN A 121 -7.65 -8.69 -4.17
N MET A 122 -7.34 -7.56 -3.57
CA MET A 122 -6.34 -7.47 -2.50
C MET A 122 -6.74 -8.29 -1.28
N VAL A 123 -8.02 -8.24 -0.87
CA VAL A 123 -8.53 -9.06 0.25
C VAL A 123 -8.37 -10.55 -0.04
N VAL A 124 -8.65 -11.00 -1.26
CA VAL A 124 -8.47 -12.42 -1.64
C VAL A 124 -7.01 -12.84 -1.51
N ILE A 125 -6.08 -12.03 -2.00
CA ILE A 125 -4.63 -12.29 -1.88
C ILE A 125 -4.22 -12.28 -0.40
N ALA A 126 -4.63 -11.25 0.35
CA ALA A 126 -4.29 -11.11 1.76
C ALA A 126 -4.72 -12.33 2.59
N LYS A 127 -5.94 -12.83 2.39
CA LYS A 127 -6.45 -14.04 3.04
C LYS A 127 -5.63 -15.27 2.70
N ARG A 128 -5.38 -15.49 1.41
CA ARG A 128 -4.63 -16.66 0.93
C ARG A 128 -3.20 -16.70 1.47
N ASP A 129 -2.56 -15.53 1.53
CA ASP A 129 -1.15 -15.41 1.85
C ASP A 129 -0.87 -15.09 3.33
N GLY A 130 -1.92 -15.04 4.16
CA GLY A 130 -1.80 -14.83 5.61
C GLY A 130 -1.54 -13.38 6.01
N LEU A 131 -1.83 -12.41 5.13
CA LEU A 131 -1.69 -10.97 5.36
C LEU A 131 -2.91 -10.42 6.12
N THR A 132 -3.23 -11.00 7.26
CA THR A 132 -4.49 -10.78 7.98
C THR A 132 -4.75 -9.31 8.38
N ALA A 133 -3.70 -8.57 8.72
CA ALA A 133 -3.85 -7.15 9.01
C ALA A 133 -4.09 -6.31 7.75
N CYS A 134 -3.69 -6.80 6.58
CA CYS A 134 -3.87 -6.11 5.31
C CYS A 134 -5.30 -6.28 4.74
N GLU A 135 -6.07 -7.28 5.21
CA GLU A 135 -7.48 -7.45 4.84
C GLU A 135 -8.34 -6.24 5.22
N GLN A 136 -7.92 -5.48 6.22
CA GLN A 136 -8.68 -4.33 6.75
C GLN A 136 -8.36 -3.00 6.05
N VAL A 137 -7.30 -2.96 5.26
CA VAL A 137 -6.88 -1.76 4.51
C VAL A 137 -7.02 -1.91 3.00
N ALA A 138 -7.41 -3.10 2.56
CA ALA A 138 -7.66 -3.43 1.17
C ALA A 138 -9.09 -3.13 0.76
#